data_322be06fdf34c46231bfe6ff78052cc0
#
_entry.id   322be06fdf34c46231bfe6ff78052cc0
#
_cell.length_a   1.000
_cell.length_b   1.000
_cell.length_c   1.000
_cell.angle_alpha   90.00
_cell.angle_beta   90.00
_cell.angle_gamma   90.00
#
_symmetry.space_group_name_H-M   'P 1'
#
loop_
_entity.id
_entity.type
_entity.pdbx_description
1 polymer ?
#
loop_
_entity_poly.entity_id
_entity_poly.type
_entity_poly.pdbx_seq_one_letter_code
_entity_poly.pdbx_strand_id
1 'polypeptide(L)'
;MTRGRPPATTAEQVSHVALDLFARRGFDETTMDDVAEALGVGRRTVFRYFASKNDLVWGDFDSVLRRLQDELDATDPKAPLATALRDAVVASNTYPAEILPELRLRLTLITTVPALQAHSMLRYADWREVVARFVARRLRRPPEHLVPQAIGHAALAASTSAFTHWVRHPEKDLVTLLQRTYDLLAVGLDEPRVRRLARGI
;
A
#
# COMPACT_ATOMS: atom_id res chain seq x y z
N MET A 1 -29.92 -30.09 -19.51
CA MET A 1 -29.48 -29.22 -18.38
C MET A 1 -28.17 -28.57 -18.77
N THR A 2 -28.21 -27.33 -19.29
CA THR A 2 -27.05 -26.54 -19.68
C THR A 2 -26.37 -26.04 -18.41
N ARG A 3 -25.20 -26.56 -18.09
CA ARG A 3 -24.30 -26.02 -17.07
C ARG A 3 -23.90 -24.62 -17.52
N GLY A 4 -24.49 -23.59 -16.93
CA GLY A 4 -24.10 -22.22 -17.14
C GLY A 4 -22.60 -22.06 -16.86
N ARG A 5 -21.91 -21.26 -17.67
CA ARG A 5 -20.50 -20.91 -17.49
C ARG A 5 -20.34 -20.35 -16.06
N PRO A 6 -19.42 -20.90 -15.23
CA PRO A 6 -19.17 -20.34 -13.89
C PRO A 6 -18.94 -18.83 -14.00
N PRO A 7 -19.44 -18.01 -13.05
CA PRO A 7 -19.16 -16.58 -13.06
C PRO A 7 -17.64 -16.36 -13.17
N ALA A 8 -17.25 -15.40 -14.00
CA ALA A 8 -15.84 -15.13 -14.25
C ALA A 8 -15.19 -14.66 -12.94
N THR A 9 -14.28 -15.45 -12.38
CA THR A 9 -13.46 -15.10 -11.23
C THR A 9 -12.66 -13.83 -11.52
N THR A 10 -12.61 -12.90 -10.57
CA THR A 10 -11.84 -11.64 -10.67
C THR A 10 -10.53 -11.72 -9.88
N ALA A 11 -9.58 -10.83 -10.18
CA ALA A 11 -8.34 -10.72 -9.39
C ALA A 11 -8.63 -10.40 -7.92
N GLU A 12 -9.62 -9.55 -7.66
CA GLU A 12 -10.06 -9.19 -6.31
C GLU A 12 -10.56 -10.41 -5.53
N GLN A 13 -11.43 -11.22 -6.15
CA GLN A 13 -11.93 -12.47 -5.53
C GLN A 13 -10.80 -13.44 -5.23
N VAL A 14 -9.82 -13.58 -6.15
CA VAL A 14 -8.67 -14.47 -5.95
C VAL A 14 -7.83 -13.99 -4.77
N SER A 15 -7.52 -12.69 -4.71
CA SER A 15 -6.75 -12.10 -3.60
C SER A 15 -7.50 -12.21 -2.26
N HIS A 16 -8.81 -11.95 -2.24
CA HIS A 16 -9.64 -12.05 -1.04
C HIS A 16 -9.64 -13.48 -0.46
N VAL A 17 -9.89 -14.49 -1.30
CA VAL A 17 -9.86 -15.90 -0.85
C VAL A 17 -8.48 -16.32 -0.39
N ALA A 18 -7.42 -15.84 -1.07
CA ALA A 18 -6.05 -16.11 -0.63
C ALA A 18 -5.75 -15.52 0.75
N LEU A 19 -6.16 -14.27 1.01
CA LEU A 19 -5.97 -13.63 2.31
C LEU A 19 -6.72 -14.36 3.43
N ASP A 20 -7.94 -14.83 3.18
CA ASP A 20 -8.69 -15.63 4.13
C ASP A 20 -7.99 -16.97 4.45
N LEU A 21 -7.44 -17.65 3.44
CA LEU A 21 -6.63 -18.86 3.65
C LEU A 21 -5.35 -18.55 4.43
N PHE A 22 -4.63 -17.47 4.12
CA PHE A 22 -3.44 -17.04 4.85
C PHE A 22 -3.74 -16.74 6.32
N ALA A 23 -4.88 -16.13 6.62
CA ALA A 23 -5.32 -15.86 7.98
C ALA A 23 -5.61 -17.14 8.79
N ARG A 24 -6.21 -18.17 8.14
CA ARG A 24 -6.62 -19.40 8.82
C ARG A 24 -5.51 -20.44 8.93
N ARG A 25 -4.69 -20.60 7.91
CA ARG A 25 -3.68 -21.67 7.80
C ARG A 25 -2.25 -21.17 7.93
N GLY A 26 -2.05 -19.85 7.83
CA GLY A 26 -0.73 -19.26 7.72
C GLY A 26 -0.29 -19.08 6.26
N PHE A 27 0.63 -18.12 6.06
CA PHE A 27 1.15 -17.82 4.72
C PHE A 27 1.95 -19.00 4.15
N ASP A 28 2.86 -19.59 4.93
CA ASP A 28 3.77 -20.63 4.43
C ASP A 28 3.03 -21.92 4.06
N GLU A 29 2.03 -22.30 4.85
CA GLU A 29 1.24 -23.53 4.69
C GLU A 29 0.18 -23.46 3.58
N THR A 30 -0.06 -22.29 3.01
CA THR A 30 -1.03 -22.09 1.93
C THR A 30 -0.33 -22.08 0.58
N THR A 31 -0.87 -22.80 -0.39
CA THR A 31 -0.35 -22.89 -1.76
C THR A 31 -1.27 -22.20 -2.78
N MET A 32 -0.78 -21.99 -4.00
CA MET A 32 -1.61 -21.53 -5.13
C MET A 32 -2.70 -22.53 -5.50
N ASP A 33 -2.47 -23.81 -5.23
CA ASP A 33 -3.44 -24.89 -5.50
C ASP A 33 -4.58 -24.86 -4.47
N ASP A 34 -4.30 -24.58 -3.19
CA ASP A 34 -5.34 -24.39 -2.17
C ASP A 34 -6.26 -23.22 -2.52
N VAL A 35 -5.70 -22.13 -3.06
CA VAL A 35 -6.49 -20.98 -3.50
C VAL A 35 -7.37 -21.35 -4.70
N ALA A 36 -6.85 -22.10 -5.66
CA ALA A 36 -7.60 -22.58 -6.82
C ALA A 36 -8.75 -23.51 -6.40
N GLU A 37 -8.49 -24.44 -5.47
CA GLU A 37 -9.48 -25.36 -4.90
C GLU A 37 -10.60 -24.61 -4.18
N ALA A 38 -10.24 -23.66 -3.30
CA ALA A 38 -11.20 -22.86 -2.55
C ALA A 38 -12.12 -22.01 -3.45
N LEU A 39 -11.61 -21.59 -4.60
CA LEU A 39 -12.37 -20.86 -5.63
C LEU A 39 -13.18 -21.77 -6.56
N GLY A 40 -12.95 -23.08 -6.54
CA GLY A 40 -13.55 -24.02 -7.50
C GLY A 40 -13.09 -23.80 -8.95
N VAL A 41 -11.83 -23.27 -9.15
CA VAL A 41 -11.26 -23.00 -10.47
C VAL A 41 -9.98 -23.80 -10.70
N GLY A 42 -9.56 -23.90 -11.97
CA GLY A 42 -8.27 -24.53 -12.26
C GLY A 42 -7.09 -23.64 -11.86
N ARG A 43 -5.96 -24.24 -11.43
CA ARG A 43 -4.69 -23.56 -11.10
C ARG A 43 -4.29 -22.52 -12.14
N ARG A 44 -4.43 -22.83 -13.44
CA ARG A 44 -4.14 -21.88 -14.53
C ARG A 44 -4.94 -20.58 -14.46
N THR A 45 -6.15 -20.63 -13.90
CA THR A 45 -6.98 -19.44 -13.70
C THR A 45 -6.39 -18.52 -12.65
N VAL A 46 -5.87 -19.05 -11.54
CA VAL A 46 -5.20 -18.26 -10.51
C VAL A 46 -3.92 -17.64 -11.05
N PHE A 47 -3.08 -18.43 -11.74
CA PHE A 47 -1.82 -17.94 -12.34
C PHE A 47 -2.03 -16.91 -13.46
N ARG A 48 -3.21 -16.83 -14.06
CA ARG A 48 -3.55 -15.77 -15.02
C ARG A 48 -3.64 -14.40 -14.36
N TYR A 49 -4.04 -14.34 -13.10
CA TYR A 49 -4.17 -13.10 -12.34
C TYR A 49 -2.92 -12.76 -11.54
N PHE A 50 -2.26 -13.75 -10.96
CA PHE A 50 -1.13 -13.56 -10.05
C PHE A 50 0.00 -14.54 -10.40
N ALA A 51 1.19 -14.00 -10.65
CA ALA A 51 2.35 -14.79 -11.03
C ALA A 51 2.90 -15.65 -9.88
N SER A 52 2.69 -15.22 -8.64
CA SER A 52 3.21 -15.90 -7.44
C SER A 52 2.26 -15.78 -6.24
N LYS A 53 2.51 -16.60 -5.22
CA LYS A 53 1.83 -16.51 -3.92
C LYS A 53 2.04 -15.14 -3.25
N ASN A 54 3.22 -14.56 -3.41
CA ASN A 54 3.50 -13.23 -2.87
C ASN A 54 2.60 -12.16 -3.50
N ASP A 55 2.34 -12.24 -4.81
CA ASP A 55 1.49 -11.28 -5.52
C ASP A 55 0.03 -11.33 -5.05
N LEU A 56 -0.46 -12.49 -4.59
CA LEU A 56 -1.80 -12.62 -4.01
C LEU A 56 -2.01 -11.67 -2.81
N VAL A 57 -0.97 -11.48 -2.00
CA VAL A 57 -1.04 -10.57 -0.83
C VAL A 57 -1.10 -9.11 -1.27
N TRP A 58 -0.44 -8.75 -2.37
CA TRP A 58 -0.47 -7.38 -2.89
C TRP A 58 -1.77 -7.02 -3.61
N GLY A 59 -2.49 -8.02 -4.12
CA GLY A 59 -3.74 -7.81 -4.86
C GLY A 59 -3.53 -6.94 -6.11
N ASP A 60 -4.51 -6.07 -6.41
CA ASP A 60 -4.39 -5.09 -7.51
C ASP A 60 -3.57 -3.86 -7.06
N PHE A 61 -2.27 -4.06 -6.89
CA PHE A 61 -1.37 -2.97 -6.49
C PHE A 61 -1.29 -1.85 -7.54
N ASP A 62 -1.50 -2.17 -8.81
CA ASP A 62 -1.53 -1.15 -9.87
C ASP A 62 -2.69 -0.16 -9.66
N SER A 63 -3.83 -0.60 -9.12
CA SER A 63 -4.92 0.31 -8.72
C SER A 63 -4.51 1.21 -7.56
N VAL A 64 -3.72 0.72 -6.60
CA VAL A 64 -3.17 1.55 -5.52
C VAL A 64 -2.26 2.64 -6.09
N LEU A 65 -1.39 2.29 -7.04
CA LEU A 65 -0.51 3.26 -7.70
C LEU A 65 -1.29 4.29 -8.51
N ARG A 66 -2.30 3.86 -9.28
CA ARG A 66 -3.17 4.79 -10.04
C ARG A 66 -3.88 5.75 -9.11
N ARG A 67 -4.49 5.26 -8.03
CA ARG A 67 -5.17 6.11 -7.05
C ARG A 67 -4.23 7.14 -6.44
N LEU A 68 -3.01 6.75 -6.05
CA LEU A 68 -2.01 7.70 -5.56
C LEU A 68 -1.67 8.74 -6.63
N GLN A 69 -1.47 8.31 -7.88
CA GLN A 69 -1.17 9.23 -8.99
C GLN A 69 -2.30 10.25 -9.19
N ASP A 70 -3.55 9.79 -9.20
CA ASP A 70 -4.73 10.64 -9.38
C ASP A 70 -4.84 11.69 -8.27
N GLU A 71 -4.63 11.29 -7.01
CA GLU A 71 -4.66 12.20 -5.87
C GLU A 71 -3.50 13.23 -5.92
N LEU A 72 -2.31 12.81 -6.35
CA LEU A 72 -1.18 13.72 -6.55
C LEU A 72 -1.46 14.73 -7.67
N ASP A 73 -2.05 14.29 -8.77
CA ASP A 73 -2.37 15.14 -9.93
C ASP A 73 -3.54 16.11 -9.62
N ALA A 74 -4.42 15.77 -8.68
CA ALA A 74 -5.50 16.62 -8.19
C ALA A 74 -5.04 17.72 -7.21
N THR A 75 -3.79 17.68 -6.72
CA THR A 75 -3.30 18.67 -5.74
C THR A 75 -3.20 20.07 -6.34
N ASP A 76 -3.49 21.11 -5.54
CA ASP A 76 -3.27 22.51 -5.94
C ASP A 76 -1.77 22.74 -6.27
N PRO A 77 -1.45 23.19 -7.51
CA PRO A 77 -0.09 23.49 -7.89
C PRO A 77 0.61 24.56 -7.01
N LYS A 78 -0.16 25.38 -6.30
CA LYS A 78 0.35 26.41 -5.39
C LYS A 78 0.52 25.93 -3.95
N ALA A 79 -0.04 24.78 -3.58
CA ALA A 79 0.13 24.23 -2.23
C ALA A 79 1.60 23.93 -1.94
N PRO A 80 2.09 24.09 -0.71
CA PRO A 80 3.42 23.63 -0.33
C PRO A 80 3.62 22.14 -0.65
N LEU A 81 4.80 21.76 -1.13
CA LEU A 81 5.08 20.39 -1.57
C LEU A 81 4.77 19.35 -0.47
N ALA A 82 5.16 19.63 0.77
CA ALA A 82 4.90 18.72 1.90
C ALA A 82 3.40 18.54 2.15
N THR A 83 2.61 19.61 2.05
CA THR A 83 1.14 19.58 2.18
C THR A 83 0.52 18.75 1.05
N ALA A 84 0.92 19.02 -0.20
CA ALA A 84 0.41 18.29 -1.36
C ALA A 84 0.69 16.78 -1.26
N LEU A 85 1.91 16.38 -0.85
CA LEU A 85 2.27 14.97 -0.64
C LEU A 85 1.44 14.33 0.48
N ARG A 86 1.33 15.00 1.63
CA ARG A 86 0.55 14.52 2.76
C ARG A 86 -0.91 14.28 2.35
N ASP A 87 -1.54 15.29 1.76
CA ASP A 87 -2.96 15.26 1.46
C ASP A 87 -3.28 14.19 0.39
N ALA A 88 -2.45 14.05 -0.64
CA ALA A 88 -2.60 13.02 -1.65
C ALA A 88 -2.43 11.60 -1.08
N VAL A 89 -1.41 11.37 -0.22
CA VAL A 89 -1.21 10.07 0.40
C VAL A 89 -2.34 9.75 1.38
N VAL A 90 -2.80 10.71 2.16
CA VAL A 90 -3.95 10.54 3.05
C VAL A 90 -5.21 10.19 2.25
N ALA A 91 -5.53 10.95 1.20
CA ALA A 91 -6.70 10.70 0.35
C ALA A 91 -6.63 9.32 -0.32
N SER A 92 -5.47 8.94 -0.87
CA SER A 92 -5.25 7.62 -1.47
C SER A 92 -5.33 6.45 -0.49
N ASN A 93 -5.24 6.69 0.82
CA ASN A 93 -5.34 5.69 1.88
C ASN A 93 -6.60 5.85 2.77
N THR A 94 -7.57 6.64 2.33
CA THR A 94 -8.87 6.74 2.98
C THR A 94 -9.80 5.67 2.41
N TYR A 95 -10.14 4.68 3.22
CA TYR A 95 -10.96 3.53 2.83
C TYR A 95 -12.26 3.47 3.62
N PRO A 96 -13.34 2.90 3.05
CA PRO A 96 -14.52 2.52 3.81
C PRO A 96 -14.18 1.57 4.96
N ALA A 97 -14.94 1.65 6.06
CA ALA A 97 -14.68 0.86 7.27
C ALA A 97 -14.65 -0.66 7.00
N GLU A 98 -15.45 -1.12 6.04
CA GLU A 98 -15.57 -2.53 5.65
C GLU A 98 -14.27 -3.11 5.04
N ILE A 99 -13.44 -2.24 4.45
CA ILE A 99 -12.16 -2.64 3.81
C ILE A 99 -11.02 -2.72 4.84
N LEU A 100 -11.12 -1.98 5.95
CA LEU A 100 -10.03 -1.85 6.92
C LEU A 100 -9.56 -3.19 7.54
N PRO A 101 -10.44 -4.17 7.85
CA PRO A 101 -9.99 -5.48 8.36
C PRO A 101 -9.11 -6.23 7.35
N GLU A 102 -9.49 -6.27 6.08
CA GLU A 102 -8.70 -6.90 5.03
C GLU A 102 -7.37 -6.16 4.79
N LEU A 103 -7.41 -4.83 4.73
CA LEU A 103 -6.20 -4.01 4.61
C LEU A 103 -5.23 -4.28 5.76
N ARG A 104 -5.73 -4.37 7.00
CA ARG A 104 -4.91 -4.66 8.18
C ARG A 104 -4.27 -6.05 8.10
N LEU A 105 -5.02 -7.06 7.70
CA LEU A 105 -4.50 -8.41 7.49
C LEU A 105 -3.39 -8.42 6.44
N ARG A 106 -3.62 -7.77 5.31
CA ARG A 106 -2.66 -7.62 4.21
C ARG A 106 -1.35 -6.98 4.69
N LEU A 107 -1.46 -5.85 5.37
CA LEU A 107 -0.31 -5.13 5.92
C LEU A 107 0.40 -5.91 7.04
N THR A 108 -0.33 -6.69 7.84
CA THR A 108 0.25 -7.60 8.83
C THR A 108 1.13 -8.63 8.14
N LEU A 109 0.63 -9.29 7.11
CA LEU A 109 1.42 -10.27 6.33
C LEU A 109 2.66 -9.63 5.72
N ILE A 110 2.52 -8.47 5.06
CA ILE A 110 3.64 -7.76 4.41
C ILE A 110 4.72 -7.38 5.44
N THR A 111 4.34 -7.01 6.66
CA THR A 111 5.29 -6.52 7.67
C THR A 111 5.88 -7.62 8.56
N THR A 112 5.30 -8.83 8.57
CA THR A 112 5.73 -9.91 9.46
C THR A 112 6.31 -11.12 8.73
N VAL A 113 5.92 -11.37 7.47
CA VAL A 113 6.42 -12.52 6.70
C VAL A 113 7.70 -12.15 5.94
N PRO A 114 8.87 -12.79 6.22
CA PRO A 114 10.16 -12.42 5.61
C PRO A 114 10.15 -12.46 4.07
N ALA A 115 9.50 -13.44 3.47
CA ALA A 115 9.40 -13.56 2.01
C ALA A 115 8.62 -12.37 1.41
N LEU A 116 7.59 -11.88 2.09
CA LEU A 116 6.81 -10.72 1.66
C LEU A 116 7.56 -9.41 1.89
N GLN A 117 8.35 -9.31 2.97
CA GLN A 117 9.23 -8.16 3.19
C GLN A 117 10.25 -8.01 2.05
N ALA A 118 10.88 -9.11 1.62
CA ALA A 118 11.78 -9.11 0.49
C ALA A 118 11.07 -8.73 -0.83
N HIS A 119 9.88 -9.30 -1.07
CA HIS A 119 9.06 -9.01 -2.26
C HIS A 119 8.59 -7.55 -2.29
N SER A 120 8.34 -6.94 -1.13
CA SER A 120 7.88 -5.56 -1.02
C SER A 120 8.84 -4.53 -1.62
N MET A 121 10.12 -4.84 -1.69
CA MET A 121 11.13 -3.95 -2.28
C MET A 121 10.80 -3.56 -3.72
N LEU A 122 10.25 -4.50 -4.51
CA LEU A 122 9.83 -4.25 -5.89
C LEU A 122 8.62 -3.31 -5.93
N ARG A 123 7.58 -3.63 -5.15
CA ARG A 123 6.34 -2.85 -5.09
C ARG A 123 6.59 -1.43 -4.55
N TYR A 124 7.47 -1.30 -3.56
CA TYR A 124 7.86 -0.01 -3.02
C TYR A 124 8.70 0.82 -3.99
N ALA A 125 9.44 0.19 -4.90
CA ALA A 125 10.13 0.91 -5.97
C ALA A 125 9.12 1.60 -6.91
N ASP A 126 8.08 0.89 -7.34
CA ASP A 126 7.02 1.45 -8.20
C ASP A 126 6.30 2.60 -7.50
N TRP A 127 5.98 2.43 -6.21
CA TRP A 127 5.33 3.47 -5.41
C TRP A 127 6.19 4.74 -5.29
N ARG A 128 7.49 4.58 -4.98
CA ARG A 128 8.43 5.71 -4.91
C ARG A 128 8.54 6.45 -6.24
N GLU A 129 8.53 5.70 -7.35
CA GLU A 129 8.61 6.29 -8.68
C GLU A 129 7.40 7.19 -8.99
N VAL A 130 6.20 6.83 -8.55
CA VAL A 130 5.01 7.71 -8.66
C VAL A 130 5.25 9.03 -7.93
N VAL A 131 5.72 8.98 -6.68
CA VAL A 131 6.03 10.18 -5.90
C VAL A 131 7.18 10.98 -6.53
N ALA A 132 8.26 10.30 -6.95
CA ALA A 132 9.42 10.97 -7.55
C ALA A 132 9.04 11.72 -8.82
N ARG A 133 8.20 11.14 -9.69
CA ARG A 133 7.68 11.81 -10.89
C ARG A 133 6.85 13.05 -10.56
N PHE A 134 5.98 12.97 -9.56
CA PHE A 134 5.23 14.14 -9.09
C PHE A 134 6.16 15.26 -8.62
N VAL A 135 7.13 14.96 -7.75
CA VAL A 135 8.10 15.92 -7.23
C VAL A 135 8.97 16.51 -8.35
N ALA A 136 9.39 15.68 -9.30
CA ALA A 136 10.18 16.09 -10.46
C ALA A 136 9.45 17.14 -11.30
N ARG A 137 8.15 16.92 -11.59
CA ARG A 137 7.31 17.91 -12.30
C ARG A 137 7.22 19.23 -11.53
N ARG A 138 6.98 19.15 -10.20
CA ARG A 138 6.86 20.33 -9.33
C ARG A 138 8.15 21.15 -9.27
N LEU A 139 9.30 20.48 -9.24
CA LEU A 139 10.61 21.12 -9.12
C LEU A 139 11.29 21.39 -10.48
N ARG A 140 10.64 20.99 -11.61
CA ARG A 140 11.20 21.07 -12.97
C ARG A 140 12.59 20.41 -13.04
N ARG A 141 12.67 19.18 -12.52
CA ARG A 141 13.87 18.34 -12.53
C ARG A 141 13.56 16.99 -13.16
N PRO A 142 14.56 16.27 -13.68
CA PRO A 142 14.36 14.88 -14.09
C PRO A 142 13.95 13.99 -12.90
N PRO A 143 13.13 12.95 -13.11
CA PRO A 143 12.73 12.02 -12.03
C PRO A 143 13.92 11.35 -11.35
N GLU A 144 15.01 11.11 -12.06
CA GLU A 144 16.24 10.46 -11.58
C GLU A 144 17.12 11.40 -10.73
N HIS A 145 16.80 12.69 -10.70
CA HIS A 145 17.55 13.65 -9.92
C HIS A 145 17.47 13.32 -8.42
N LEU A 146 18.57 13.53 -7.69
CA LEU A 146 18.70 13.19 -6.27
C LEU A 146 17.51 13.66 -5.42
N VAL A 147 17.02 14.88 -5.63
CA VAL A 147 15.98 15.48 -4.78
C VAL A 147 14.62 14.79 -4.93
N PRO A 148 14.05 14.55 -6.15
CA PRO A 148 12.84 13.75 -6.31
C PRO A 148 12.98 12.34 -5.72
N GLN A 149 14.11 11.68 -5.96
CA GLN A 149 14.37 10.34 -5.43
C GLN A 149 14.44 10.32 -3.90
N ALA A 150 15.14 11.26 -3.30
CA ALA A 150 15.24 11.38 -1.83
C ALA A 150 13.87 11.63 -1.19
N ILE A 151 13.04 12.51 -1.78
CA ILE A 151 11.69 12.79 -1.30
C ILE A 151 10.80 11.55 -1.45
N GLY A 152 10.88 10.80 -2.55
CA GLY A 152 10.17 9.53 -2.74
C GLY A 152 10.50 8.50 -1.66
N HIS A 153 11.78 8.36 -1.31
CA HIS A 153 12.22 7.47 -0.22
C HIS A 153 11.71 7.92 1.15
N ALA A 154 11.80 9.23 1.44
CA ALA A 154 11.33 9.78 2.70
C ALA A 154 9.79 9.63 2.85
N ALA A 155 9.04 9.87 1.79
CA ALA A 155 7.59 9.67 1.75
C ALA A 155 7.20 8.20 1.98
N LEU A 156 7.91 7.25 1.35
CA LEU A 156 7.69 5.83 1.59
C LEU A 156 7.99 5.46 3.05
N ALA A 157 9.11 5.97 3.62
CA ALA A 157 9.46 5.70 5.01
C ALA A 157 8.39 6.22 5.98
N ALA A 158 7.83 7.42 5.73
CA ALA A 158 6.72 7.97 6.52
C ALA A 158 5.47 7.07 6.43
N SER A 159 5.09 6.65 5.22
CA SER A 159 3.93 5.78 5.00
C SER A 159 4.10 4.41 5.65
N THR A 160 5.24 3.75 5.46
CA THR A 160 5.52 2.43 6.04
C THR A 160 5.58 2.46 7.57
N SER A 161 6.07 3.57 8.14
CA SER A 161 6.05 3.78 9.61
C SER A 161 4.62 3.87 10.14
N ALA A 162 3.75 4.63 9.46
CA ALA A 162 2.33 4.72 9.82
C ALA A 162 1.63 3.36 9.73
N PHE A 163 1.83 2.61 8.63
CA PHE A 163 1.25 1.28 8.45
C PHE A 163 1.73 0.28 9.52
N THR A 164 3.03 0.24 9.80
CA THR A 164 3.60 -0.64 10.81
C THR A 164 3.05 -0.34 12.21
N HIS A 165 2.90 0.95 12.53
CA HIS A 165 2.30 1.37 13.80
C HIS A 165 0.82 0.99 13.86
N TRP A 166 0.05 1.24 12.81
CA TRP A 166 -1.37 0.93 12.72
C TRP A 166 -1.67 -0.58 12.85
N VAL A 167 -0.84 -1.43 12.26
CA VAL A 167 -0.97 -2.89 12.40
C VAL A 167 -0.82 -3.33 13.87
N ARG A 168 0.08 -2.70 14.63
CA ARG A 168 0.35 -3.02 16.04
C ARG A 168 -0.65 -2.39 17.01
N HIS A 169 -1.35 -1.34 16.59
CA HIS A 169 -2.27 -0.55 17.40
C HIS A 169 -3.64 -0.46 16.73
N PRO A 170 -4.49 -1.51 16.85
CA PRO A 170 -5.75 -1.59 16.14
C PRO A 170 -6.76 -0.51 16.55
N GLU A 171 -6.59 0.12 17.69
CA GLU A 171 -7.40 1.22 18.20
C GLU A 171 -7.08 2.58 17.53
N LYS A 172 -5.96 2.67 16.83
CA LYS A 172 -5.55 3.92 16.17
C LYS A 172 -6.17 4.04 14.77
N ASP A 173 -6.40 5.27 14.35
CA ASP A 173 -6.86 5.59 13.01
C ASP A 173 -5.69 5.75 12.03
N LEU A 174 -5.75 5.04 10.89
CA LEU A 174 -4.70 5.04 9.88
C LEU A 174 -4.47 6.43 9.27
N VAL A 175 -5.56 7.15 8.97
CA VAL A 175 -5.50 8.49 8.36
C VAL A 175 -4.76 9.44 9.29
N THR A 176 -5.09 9.42 10.58
CA THR A 176 -4.41 10.24 11.60
C THR A 176 -2.92 9.90 11.69
N LEU A 177 -2.56 8.63 11.62
CA LEU A 177 -1.15 8.21 11.67
C LEU A 177 -0.38 8.68 10.44
N LEU A 178 -0.96 8.56 9.25
CA LEU A 178 -0.36 9.08 8.01
C LEU A 178 -0.16 10.59 8.09
N GLN A 179 -1.17 11.36 8.49
CA GLN A 179 -1.04 12.80 8.67
C GLN A 179 0.15 13.14 9.57
N ARG A 180 0.25 12.49 10.72
CA ARG A 180 1.33 12.74 11.69
C ARG A 180 2.72 12.40 11.18
N THR A 181 2.88 11.28 10.47
CA THR A 181 4.19 10.90 9.92
C THR A 181 4.65 11.87 8.83
N TYR A 182 3.72 12.39 8.01
CA TYR A 182 4.03 13.42 7.02
C TYR A 182 4.27 14.79 7.64
N ASP A 183 3.59 15.16 8.71
CA ASP A 183 3.88 16.38 9.47
C ASP A 183 5.28 16.31 10.10
N LEU A 184 5.70 15.15 10.61
CA LEU A 184 7.08 14.93 11.07
C LEU A 184 8.08 15.09 9.93
N LEU A 185 7.78 14.54 8.76
CA LEU A 185 8.63 14.71 7.58
C LEU A 185 8.77 16.20 7.18
N ALA A 186 7.67 16.96 7.24
CA ALA A 186 7.64 18.37 6.88
C ALA A 186 8.46 19.26 7.83
N VAL A 187 8.50 18.94 9.13
CA VAL A 187 9.30 19.70 10.11
C VAL A 187 10.76 19.26 10.17
N GLY A 188 11.10 18.15 9.51
CA GLY A 188 12.44 17.56 9.54
C GLY A 188 12.84 17.09 10.93
N LEU A 189 14.14 17.15 11.24
CA LEU A 189 14.70 16.72 12.53
C LEU A 189 14.89 17.89 13.52
N ASP A 190 14.13 18.99 13.38
CA ASP A 190 14.14 20.10 14.35
C ASP A 190 13.56 19.60 15.70
N GLU A 191 14.41 19.35 16.66
CA GLU A 191 14.04 18.69 17.91
C GLU A 191 12.90 19.41 18.67
N PRO A 192 12.86 20.75 18.82
CA PRO A 192 11.75 21.44 19.44
C PRO A 192 10.40 21.19 18.73
N ARG A 193 10.38 21.10 17.41
CA ARG A 193 9.17 20.83 16.63
C ARG A 193 8.76 19.36 16.74
N VAL A 194 9.72 18.43 16.66
CA VAL A 194 9.49 17.00 16.85
C VAL A 194 8.91 16.71 18.24
N ARG A 195 9.45 17.33 19.31
CA ARG A 195 8.94 17.18 20.68
C ARG A 195 7.48 17.65 20.81
N ARG A 196 7.08 18.71 20.11
CA ARG A 196 5.69 19.18 20.13
C ARG A 196 4.74 18.19 19.46
N LEU A 197 5.12 17.66 18.30
CA LEU A 197 4.32 16.66 17.57
C LEU A 197 4.19 15.34 18.34
N ALA A 198 5.25 14.92 19.04
CA ALA A 198 5.26 13.67 19.81
C ALA A 198 4.30 13.65 21.02
N ARG A 199 3.92 14.80 21.55
CA ARG A 199 2.99 14.88 22.72
C ARG A 199 1.55 14.49 22.39
N GLY A 200 1.22 14.40 21.10
CA GLY A 200 -0.14 14.06 20.64
C GLY A 200 -0.27 12.61 20.10
N ILE A 201 0.76 11.79 20.23
CA ILE A 201 0.77 10.38 19.83
C ILE A 201 0.55 9.51 21.07
#